data_dee9bb8fb2b58f9a3187e0ae5d26a55a
#
_entry.id   dee9bb8fb2b58f9a3187e0ae5d26a55a
#
_cell.length_a   1.000
_cell.length_b   1.000
_cell.length_c   1.000
_cell.angle_alpha   90.00
_cell.angle_beta   90.00
_cell.angle_gamma   90.00
#
_symmetry.space_group_name_H-M   'P 1'
#
loop_
_entity.id
_entity.type
_entity.pdbx_description
1 polymer ?
#
loop_
_entity_poly.entity_id
_entity_poly.type
_entity_poly.pdbx_seq_one_letter_code
_entity_poly.pdbx_strand_id
1 'polypeptide(L)' 'MLEALEEAKKAGELGEVPIGAVVVKDGAVIGRGHNLTESAKDPTAHAEMIAIRQAASFLGGWRLSGCDMYVTAEP' A
#
# COMPACT_ATOMS: atom_id res chain seq x y z
N MET A 1 -9.29 -2.81 -6.16
CA MET A 1 -8.60 -4.12 -6.17
C MET A 1 -7.55 -4.26 -7.26
N LEU A 2 -7.83 -3.80 -8.48
CA LEU A 2 -6.83 -3.86 -9.55
C LEU A 2 -5.55 -3.10 -9.20
N GLU A 3 -5.69 -1.94 -8.57
CA GLU A 3 -4.54 -1.13 -8.16
C GLU A 3 -3.73 -1.85 -7.09
N ALA A 4 -4.39 -2.58 -6.18
CA ALA A 4 -3.68 -3.36 -5.16
C ALA A 4 -2.90 -4.50 -5.80
N LEU A 5 -3.47 -5.16 -6.83
CA LEU A 5 -2.78 -6.20 -7.59
C LEU A 5 -1.57 -5.63 -8.35
N GLU A 6 -1.71 -4.45 -8.91
CA GLU A 6 -0.60 -3.77 -9.58
C GLU A 6 0.55 -3.50 -8.61
N GLU A 7 0.22 -3.06 -7.39
CA GLU A 7 1.25 -2.83 -6.36
C GLU A 7 1.90 -4.14 -5.94
N ALA A 8 1.12 -5.21 -5.78
CA ALA A 8 1.67 -6.53 -5.45
C ALA A 8 2.64 -7.00 -6.53
N LYS A 9 2.29 -6.79 -7.79
CA LYS A 9 3.15 -7.16 -8.91
C LYS A 9 4.47 -6.39 -8.89
N LYS A 10 4.42 -5.11 -8.56
CA LYS A 10 5.64 -4.30 -8.42
C LYS A 10 6.57 -4.87 -7.36
N ALA A 11 6.02 -5.27 -6.21
CA ALA A 11 6.81 -5.90 -5.16
C ALA A 11 7.47 -7.18 -5.67
N GLY A 12 6.70 -8.03 -6.34
CA GLY A 12 7.22 -9.28 -6.91
C GLY A 12 8.36 -9.05 -7.89
N GLU A 13 8.26 -8.01 -8.72
CA GLU A 13 9.29 -7.65 -9.69
C GLU A 13 10.58 -7.18 -9.02
N LEU A 14 10.48 -6.68 -7.80
CA LEU A 14 11.64 -6.26 -7.01
C LEU A 14 12.24 -7.40 -6.18
N GLY A 15 11.68 -8.60 -6.27
CA GLY A 15 12.10 -9.72 -5.43
C GLY A 15 11.55 -9.67 -4.02
N GLU A 16 10.58 -8.82 -3.77
CA GLU A 16 9.89 -8.72 -2.49
C GLU A 16 8.73 -9.71 -2.44
N VAL A 17 8.20 -9.93 -1.23
CA VAL A 17 6.94 -10.66 -1.09
C VAL A 17 5.86 -9.88 -1.86
N PRO A 18 5.14 -10.50 -2.81
CA PRO A 18 4.24 -9.77 -3.72
C PRO A 18 2.91 -9.39 -3.06
N ILE A 19 2.96 -8.44 -2.17
CA ILE A 19 1.78 -7.91 -1.47
C ILE A 19 1.65 -6.44 -1.82
N GLY A 20 0.44 -6.03 -2.19
CA GLY A 20 0.12 -4.65 -2.48
C GLY A 20 -1.08 -4.19 -1.67
N ALA A 21 -1.17 -2.90 -1.44
CA ALA A 21 -2.27 -2.29 -0.70
C ALA A 21 -2.63 -0.93 -1.29
N VAL A 22 -3.91 -0.59 -1.23
CA VAL A 22 -4.38 0.75 -1.58
C VAL A 22 -5.35 1.22 -0.51
N VAL A 23 -5.36 2.54 -0.29
CA VAL A 23 -6.32 3.21 0.57
C VAL A 23 -7.20 4.07 -0.32
N VAL A 24 -8.52 3.91 -0.19
CA VAL A 24 -9.50 4.58 -1.03
C VAL A 24 -10.40 5.45 -0.17
N LYS A 25 -10.67 6.65 -0.63
CA LYS A 25 -11.65 7.55 -0.01
C LYS A 25 -12.46 8.20 -1.10
N ASP A 26 -13.80 8.14 -0.94
CA ASP A 26 -14.75 8.74 -1.90
C ASP A 26 -14.48 8.29 -3.33
N GLY A 27 -14.17 7.00 -3.51
CA GLY A 27 -13.94 6.43 -4.82
C GLY A 27 -12.57 6.71 -5.42
N ALA A 28 -11.70 7.41 -4.71
CA ALA A 28 -10.37 7.76 -5.21
C ALA A 28 -9.27 7.07 -4.39
N VAL A 29 -8.26 6.57 -5.07
CA VAL A 29 -7.08 6.01 -4.39
C VAL A 29 -6.23 7.16 -3.88
N ILE A 30 -6.08 7.26 -2.55
CA ILE A 30 -5.29 8.32 -1.92
C ILE A 30 -3.99 7.81 -1.33
N GLY A 31 -3.79 6.50 -1.30
CA GLY A 31 -2.54 5.91 -0.86
C GLY A 31 -2.36 4.55 -1.48
N ARG A 32 -1.13 4.20 -1.80
CA ARG A 32 -0.80 2.89 -2.34
C ARG A 32 0.59 2.48 -1.87
N GLY A 33 0.79 1.18 -1.74
CA GLY A 33 2.08 0.67 -1.33
C GLY A 33 2.25 -0.78 -1.71
N HIS A 34 3.48 -1.22 -1.70
CA HIS A 34 3.84 -2.61 -1.89
C HIS A 34 5.00 -2.93 -0.97
N ASN A 35 5.20 -4.22 -0.67
CA ASN A 35 6.24 -4.63 0.25
C ASN A 35 7.61 -4.19 -0.23
N LEU A 36 8.38 -3.59 0.67
CA LEU A 36 9.74 -3.11 0.43
C LEU A 36 10.68 -3.47 1.59
N THR A 37 10.32 -4.47 2.40
CA THR A 37 11.09 -4.81 3.61
C THR A 37 12.54 -5.13 3.29
N GLU A 38 12.80 -5.87 2.21
CA GLU A 38 14.17 -6.20 1.81
C GLU A 38 14.86 -5.02 1.14
N SER A 39 14.20 -4.37 0.19
CA SER A 39 14.78 -3.25 -0.58
C SER A 39 15.11 -2.07 0.31
N ALA A 40 14.23 -1.73 1.24
CA ALA A 40 14.41 -0.60 2.16
C ALA A 40 15.18 -0.99 3.41
N LYS A 41 15.42 -2.29 3.63
CA LYS A 41 16.03 -2.82 4.86
C LYS A 41 15.29 -2.33 6.10
N ASP A 42 13.97 -2.29 5.99
CA ASP A 42 13.08 -1.75 7.01
C ASP A 42 11.99 -2.78 7.30
N PRO A 43 11.95 -3.36 8.51
CA PRO A 43 10.95 -4.37 8.84
C PRO A 43 9.52 -3.81 8.88
N THR A 44 9.36 -2.49 8.88
CA THR A 44 8.04 -1.85 8.86
C THR A 44 7.57 -1.50 7.45
N ALA A 45 8.39 -1.76 6.42
CA ALA A 45 8.06 -1.39 5.04
C ALA A 45 7.11 -2.41 4.39
N HIS A 46 6.01 -2.72 5.09
CA HIS A 46 4.93 -3.56 4.58
C HIS A 46 3.98 -2.72 3.74
N ALA A 47 3.36 -3.36 2.75
CA ALA A 47 2.47 -2.70 1.79
C ALA A 47 1.43 -1.81 2.45
N GLU A 48 0.72 -2.36 3.45
CA GLU A 48 -0.35 -1.62 4.13
C GLU A 48 0.17 -0.42 4.90
N MET A 49 1.34 -0.53 5.51
CA MET A 49 1.94 0.59 6.26
C MET A 49 2.35 1.71 5.32
N ILE A 50 2.90 1.36 4.16
CA ILE A 50 3.29 2.35 3.16
C ILE A 50 2.05 3.06 2.62
N ALA A 51 0.99 2.30 2.30
CA ALA A 51 -0.26 2.86 1.81
C ALA A 51 -0.91 3.79 2.85
N ILE A 52 -0.93 3.39 4.11
CA ILE A 52 -1.50 4.19 5.21
C ILE A 52 -0.71 5.49 5.38
N ARG A 53 0.60 5.44 5.38
CA ARG A 53 1.44 6.64 5.50
C ARG A 53 1.19 7.61 4.36
N GLN A 54 1.07 7.10 3.15
CA GLN A 54 0.81 7.92 1.99
C GLN A 54 -0.57 8.57 2.07
N ALA A 55 -1.59 7.81 2.48
CA ALA A 55 -2.94 8.32 2.65
C ALA A 55 -2.99 9.40 3.75
N ALA A 56 -2.32 9.17 4.88
CA ALA A 56 -2.26 10.14 5.96
C ALA A 56 -1.59 11.44 5.52
N SER A 57 -0.52 11.33 4.75
CA SER A 57 0.18 12.48 4.19
C SER A 57 -0.74 13.26 3.25
N PHE A 58 -1.48 12.56 2.40
CA PHE A 58 -2.42 13.17 1.47
C PHE A 58 -3.50 13.95 2.20
N LEU A 59 -4.04 13.38 3.30
CA LEU A 59 -5.10 14.01 4.08
C LEU A 59 -4.59 15.07 5.06
N GLY A 60 -3.29 15.17 5.23
CA GLY A 60 -2.68 16.14 6.13
C GLY A 60 -2.83 15.81 7.61
N GLY A 61 -3.05 14.53 7.94
CA GLY A 61 -3.20 14.11 9.33
C GLY A 61 -3.25 12.61 9.46
N TRP A 62 -3.29 12.12 10.70
CA TRP A 62 -3.24 10.70 10.98
C TRP A 62 -4.61 10.02 10.97
N ARG A 63 -5.69 10.80 10.90
CA ARG A 63 -7.05 10.24 10.90
C ARG A 63 -7.44 9.85 9.48
N LEU A 64 -7.83 8.59 9.32
CA LEU A 64 -8.24 8.03 8.04
C LEU A 64 -9.73 7.72 8.01
N SER A 65 -10.54 8.61 8.59
CA SER A 65 -11.99 8.47 8.64
C SER A 65 -12.58 8.40 7.23
N GLY A 66 -13.48 7.46 7.01
CA GLY A 66 -14.13 7.30 5.70
C GLY A 66 -13.25 6.65 4.65
N CYS A 67 -12.12 6.07 5.04
CA CYS A 67 -11.22 5.37 4.11
C CYS A 67 -11.45 3.87 4.18
N ASP A 68 -11.25 3.21 3.05
CA ASP A 68 -11.22 1.75 2.95
C ASP A 68 -9.84 1.32 2.49
N MET A 69 -9.37 0.20 3.00
CA MET A 69 -8.08 -0.35 2.56
C MET A 69 -8.28 -1.72 1.95
N TYR A 70 -7.67 -1.91 0.79
CA TYR A 70 -7.67 -3.19 0.09
C TYR A 70 -6.25 -3.72 0.02
N VAL A 71 -6.05 -4.95 0.48
CA VAL A 71 -4.74 -5.60 0.49
C VAL A 71 -4.86 -6.90 -0.28
N THR A 72 -3.91 -7.17 -1.15
CA THR A 72 -3.91 -8.42 -1.90
C THR A 72 -2.48 -8.93 -2.08
N ALA A 73 -2.37 -10.23 -2.25
CA ALA A 73 -1.11 -10.90 -2.55
C ALA A 73 -1.20 -11.50 -3.94
N GLU A 74 -0.16 -11.32 -4.74
CA GLU A 74 -0.08 -11.98 -6.05
C GLU A 74 0.36 -13.42 -5.85
N PRO A 75 -0.36 -14.39 -6.42
CA PRO A 75 0.02 -15.80 -6.29
C PRO A 75 1.31 -16.13 -7.02
#